data_e1b1f0613bebe7ec0d23852c4baa215a
#
_entry.id   e1b1f0613bebe7ec0d23852c4baa215a
#
_cell.length_a   1.000
_cell.length_b   1.000
_cell.length_c   1.000
_cell.angle_alpha   90.00
_cell.angle_beta   90.00
_cell.angle_gamma   90.00
#
_symmetry.space_group_name_H-M   'P 1'
#
loop_
_entity.id
_entity.type
_entity.pdbx_description
1 polymer ?
#
loop_
_entity_poly.entity_id
_entity_poly.type
_entity_poly.pdbx_seq_one_letter_code
_entity_poly.pdbx_strand_id
1 'polypeptide(L)'
;MPPEVSGTVIRSRGWGLLLALAACSDGGGPASPAPPPSPVPSGVLGQIVDSVRKAFGLPAMGGAIVTTDGLQAVGVAGVRRYGGATAVTLADQWHLGSNLKAQTAALAAMTVDAGLISWTTTIGASFPELAATIRADIRDVTLEDLLAHRGGIRNDPPGSVWSGATAKAQREALVAWATANEPAVPRGTYSYSNAGFVIAGAMVERAWGGSYEDLIREKFWTPAGAMSPGWGPQAAAGATDQPVAHWRSGNSWVPCEGCDNPPGLSAAGRAHMPLADWAAVITELLKADAGTSGLIGAANGRKLTTEHVGMPGGNAYGLGWVVVAGGRPWGGPRVVTHEGSNTVNHSVAWLSLSRGFAVLAVTNAADLEGGLTSRALDALAARLIRYHQTGR
;
A
#
# COMPACT_ATOMS: atom_id res chain seq x y z
N MET A 1 -13.78 20.69 -17.19
CA MET A 1 -12.72 20.87 -16.20
C MET A 1 -12.90 19.76 -15.17
N PRO A 2 -11.90 18.96 -14.83
CA PRO A 2 -12.00 18.06 -13.71
C PRO A 2 -12.14 18.87 -12.42
N PRO A 3 -12.86 18.38 -11.40
CA PRO A 3 -12.96 19.08 -10.14
C PRO A 3 -11.59 19.24 -9.51
N GLU A 4 -11.30 20.39 -8.95
CA GLU A 4 -10.10 20.62 -8.15
C GLU A 4 -10.06 19.56 -7.04
N VAL A 5 -8.91 18.88 -6.91
CA VAL A 5 -8.67 17.91 -5.86
C VAL A 5 -8.42 18.69 -4.57
N SER A 6 -9.49 19.21 -3.98
CA SER A 6 -9.45 19.72 -2.61
C SER A 6 -9.20 18.51 -1.72
N GLY A 7 -8.17 18.58 -0.89
CA GLY A 7 -7.78 17.50 0.01
C GLY A 7 -8.91 17.11 0.95
N THR A 8 -9.70 16.15 0.52
CA THR A 8 -10.78 15.61 1.35
C THR A 8 -10.15 14.80 2.48
N VAL A 9 -10.30 15.32 3.67
CA VAL A 9 -10.07 14.59 4.91
C VAL A 9 -10.91 13.33 4.85
N ILE A 10 -10.26 12.18 4.64
CA ILE A 10 -10.91 10.88 4.78
C ILE A 10 -11.32 10.78 6.25
N ARG A 11 -12.58 11.14 6.56
CA ARG A 11 -13.17 10.80 7.84
C ARG A 11 -13.19 9.29 7.91
N SER A 12 -12.37 8.74 8.77
CA SER A 12 -12.34 7.32 9.12
C SER A 12 -13.72 6.92 9.63
N ARG A 13 -14.60 6.50 8.72
CA ARG A 13 -15.80 5.75 9.13
C ARG A 13 -15.29 4.38 9.56
N GLY A 14 -15.68 4.01 10.78
CA GLY A 14 -15.22 2.82 11.47
C GLY A 14 -15.21 1.58 10.57
N TRP A 15 -14.08 0.95 10.51
CA TRP A 15 -13.82 -0.31 9.83
C TRP A 15 -14.49 -1.45 10.61
N GLY A 16 -15.79 -1.54 10.45
CA GLY A 16 -16.58 -2.64 10.97
C GLY A 16 -17.03 -3.54 9.82
N LEU A 17 -16.13 -4.25 9.17
CA LEU A 17 -16.52 -5.33 8.28
C LEU A 17 -16.47 -6.66 9.05
N LEU A 18 -17.63 -7.07 9.55
CA LEU A 18 -17.90 -8.43 9.98
C LEU A 18 -17.97 -9.31 8.73
N LEU A 19 -16.86 -9.97 8.37
CA LEU A 19 -16.91 -11.16 7.53
C LEU A 19 -17.53 -12.30 8.38
N ALA A 20 -18.85 -12.40 8.40
CA ALA A 20 -19.55 -13.56 8.93
C ALA A 20 -19.36 -14.72 7.94
N LEU A 21 -18.28 -15.49 8.10
CA LEU A 21 -18.18 -16.83 7.55
C LEU A 21 -18.86 -17.78 8.53
N ALA A 22 -19.98 -18.36 8.12
CA ALA A 22 -20.64 -19.40 8.86
C ALA A 22 -19.65 -20.56 9.13
N ALA A 23 -19.32 -20.79 10.40
CA ALA A 23 -18.52 -21.93 10.82
C ALA A 23 -19.43 -23.14 10.91
N CYS A 24 -19.22 -24.14 10.06
CA CYS A 24 -19.60 -25.51 10.36
C CYS A 24 -18.52 -26.08 11.27
N SER A 25 -18.90 -26.37 12.52
CA SER A 25 -18.05 -27.06 13.50
C SER A 25 -18.10 -28.56 13.26
N ASP A 26 -17.01 -29.12 12.75
CA ASP A 26 -16.73 -30.55 12.94
C ASP A 26 -15.44 -30.69 13.74
N GLY A 27 -15.56 -31.38 14.89
CA GLY A 27 -14.47 -31.64 15.81
C GLY A 27 -13.50 -32.70 15.23
N GLY A 28 -12.26 -32.26 15.00
CA GLY A 28 -11.14 -33.12 14.65
C GLY A 28 -9.83 -32.45 15.10
N GLY A 29 -8.95 -33.22 15.75
CA GLY A 29 -7.66 -32.78 16.27
C GLY A 29 -6.76 -32.11 15.28
N PRO A 30 -5.57 -31.55 15.65
CA PRO A 30 -4.74 -30.76 14.82
C PRO A 30 -4.26 -31.57 13.61
N ALA A 31 -4.85 -31.30 12.44
CA ALA A 31 -4.37 -31.86 11.18
C ALA A 31 -3.03 -31.21 10.82
N SER A 32 -2.07 -32.03 10.38
CA SER A 32 -0.83 -31.55 9.78
C SER A 32 -1.11 -30.51 8.69
N PRO A 33 -0.30 -29.44 8.56
CA PRO A 33 -0.49 -28.46 7.52
C PRO A 33 -0.45 -29.16 6.16
N ALA A 34 -1.48 -28.90 5.35
CA ALA A 34 -1.51 -29.40 3.98
C ALA A 34 -0.31 -28.84 3.19
N PRO A 35 0.30 -29.63 2.29
CA PRO A 35 1.36 -29.14 1.43
C PRO A 35 0.86 -27.93 0.61
N PRO A 36 1.75 -26.96 0.30
CA PRO A 36 1.37 -25.80 -0.50
C PRO A 36 0.79 -26.28 -1.84
N PRO A 37 -0.31 -25.69 -2.30
CA PRO A 37 -0.91 -26.09 -3.57
C PRO A 37 0.06 -25.81 -4.73
N SER A 38 0.11 -26.73 -5.70
CA SER A 38 0.87 -26.54 -6.93
C SER A 38 0.45 -25.27 -7.66
N PRO A 39 1.36 -24.54 -8.35
CA PRO A 39 1.03 -23.32 -9.09
C PRO A 39 -0.15 -23.55 -10.04
N VAL A 40 -1.16 -22.66 -9.94
CA VAL A 40 -2.41 -22.81 -10.70
C VAL A 40 -2.27 -22.13 -12.06
N PRO A 41 -2.75 -22.76 -13.15
CA PRO A 41 -2.85 -22.09 -14.44
C PRO A 41 -3.69 -20.81 -14.31
N SER A 42 -3.22 -19.72 -14.90
CA SER A 42 -3.83 -18.36 -14.87
C SER A 42 -5.34 -18.35 -15.21
N GLY A 43 -5.84 -19.36 -15.89
CA GLY A 43 -7.24 -19.49 -16.29
C GLY A 43 -8.26 -19.55 -15.13
N VAL A 44 -7.99 -20.28 -14.05
CA VAL A 44 -8.94 -20.41 -12.94
C VAL A 44 -8.99 -19.12 -12.11
N LEU A 45 -7.84 -18.54 -11.81
CA LEU A 45 -7.81 -17.28 -11.05
C LEU A 45 -8.42 -16.12 -11.84
N GLY A 46 -8.19 -16.08 -13.17
CA GLY A 46 -8.84 -15.13 -14.07
C GLY A 46 -10.37 -15.25 -14.04
N GLN A 47 -10.92 -16.47 -13.97
CA GLN A 47 -12.37 -16.69 -13.83
C GLN A 47 -12.92 -16.20 -12.48
N ILE A 48 -12.19 -16.44 -11.39
CA ILE A 48 -12.54 -15.92 -10.05
C ILE A 48 -12.57 -14.39 -10.10
N VAL A 49 -11.51 -13.76 -10.62
CA VAL A 49 -11.41 -12.31 -10.78
C VAL A 49 -12.56 -11.77 -11.63
N ASP A 50 -12.83 -12.36 -12.80
CA ASP A 50 -13.88 -11.90 -13.72
C ASP A 50 -15.28 -12.01 -13.10
N SER A 51 -15.53 -13.07 -12.32
CA SER A 51 -16.82 -13.23 -11.64
C SER A 51 -17.09 -12.10 -10.62
N VAL A 52 -16.06 -11.68 -9.86
CA VAL A 52 -16.18 -10.55 -8.93
C VAL A 52 -16.28 -9.23 -9.70
N ARG A 53 -15.39 -9.02 -10.68
CA ARG A 53 -15.42 -7.83 -11.55
C ARG A 53 -16.81 -7.58 -12.14
N LYS A 54 -17.43 -8.63 -12.71
CA LYS A 54 -18.79 -8.56 -13.28
C LYS A 54 -19.85 -8.26 -12.23
N ALA A 55 -19.78 -8.90 -11.07
CA ALA A 55 -20.74 -8.70 -9.98
C ALA A 55 -20.75 -7.24 -9.47
N PHE A 56 -19.62 -6.55 -9.54
CA PHE A 56 -19.49 -5.16 -9.12
C PHE A 56 -19.42 -4.16 -10.28
N GLY A 57 -19.52 -4.62 -11.53
CA GLY A 57 -19.53 -3.77 -12.73
C GLY A 57 -18.24 -2.97 -12.93
N LEU A 58 -17.08 -3.51 -12.54
CA LEU A 58 -15.79 -2.82 -12.63
C LEU A 58 -15.19 -2.93 -14.04
N PRO A 59 -14.43 -1.91 -14.52
CA PRO A 59 -13.76 -1.97 -15.81
C PRO A 59 -12.77 -3.12 -15.89
N ALA A 60 -11.83 -3.20 -14.93
CA ALA A 60 -10.89 -4.29 -14.79
C ALA A 60 -10.56 -4.58 -13.33
N MET A 61 -10.16 -5.80 -13.07
CA MET A 61 -9.60 -6.26 -11.78
C MET A 61 -8.44 -7.21 -12.02
N GLY A 62 -7.58 -7.30 -11.01
CA GLY A 62 -6.53 -8.30 -10.91
C GLY A 62 -6.40 -8.83 -9.49
N GLY A 63 -5.90 -10.05 -9.36
CA GLY A 63 -5.64 -10.66 -8.06
C GLY A 63 -4.48 -11.63 -8.11
N ALA A 64 -3.80 -11.79 -6.98
CA ALA A 64 -2.69 -12.72 -6.83
C ALA A 64 -2.72 -13.40 -5.46
N ILE A 65 -2.16 -14.61 -5.41
CA ILE A 65 -1.87 -15.38 -4.20
C ILE A 65 -0.34 -15.52 -4.11
N VAL A 66 0.20 -15.18 -2.95
CA VAL A 66 1.64 -15.08 -2.70
C VAL A 66 1.98 -15.84 -1.43
N THR A 67 3.12 -16.52 -1.40
CA THR A 67 3.68 -17.14 -0.20
C THR A 67 5.12 -16.68 0.02
N THR A 68 5.78 -17.18 1.05
CA THR A 68 7.23 -17.00 1.25
C THR A 68 8.07 -17.59 0.11
N ASP A 69 7.50 -18.49 -0.69
CA ASP A 69 8.17 -19.11 -1.84
C ASP A 69 7.91 -18.33 -3.16
N GLY A 70 7.15 -17.24 -3.10
CA GLY A 70 6.86 -16.38 -4.25
C GLY A 70 5.39 -16.38 -4.70
N LEU A 71 5.16 -15.89 -5.91
CA LEU A 71 3.87 -15.86 -6.58
C LEU A 71 3.35 -17.28 -6.83
N GLN A 72 2.20 -17.62 -6.28
CA GLN A 72 1.57 -18.93 -6.43
C GLN A 72 0.53 -18.94 -7.56
N ALA A 73 -0.25 -17.87 -7.66
CA ALA A 73 -1.28 -17.74 -8.68
C ALA A 73 -1.56 -16.26 -8.96
N VAL A 74 -1.89 -15.94 -10.21
CA VAL A 74 -2.27 -14.59 -10.63
C VAL A 74 -3.34 -14.66 -11.70
N GLY A 75 -4.27 -13.69 -11.68
CA GLY A 75 -5.32 -13.57 -12.69
C GLY A 75 -5.75 -12.13 -12.84
N VAL A 76 -6.11 -11.77 -14.06
CA VAL A 76 -6.67 -10.45 -14.40
C VAL A 76 -7.87 -10.62 -15.31
N ALA A 77 -8.80 -9.68 -15.27
CA ALA A 77 -9.99 -9.68 -16.14
C ALA A 77 -10.52 -8.27 -16.37
N GLY A 78 -11.17 -8.07 -17.51
CA GLY A 78 -11.78 -6.81 -17.90
C GLY A 78 -11.02 -6.09 -18.99
N VAL A 79 -11.23 -4.78 -19.07
CA VAL A 79 -10.70 -3.94 -20.15
C VAL A 79 -9.84 -2.81 -19.58
N ARG A 80 -8.82 -2.44 -20.34
CA ARG A 80 -7.91 -1.33 -19.97
C ARG A 80 -8.64 0.00 -19.83
N ARG A 81 -9.70 0.21 -20.64
CA ARG A 81 -10.51 1.43 -20.64
C ARG A 81 -11.99 1.07 -20.66
N TYR A 82 -12.78 1.66 -19.76
CA TYR A 82 -14.23 1.48 -19.74
C TYR A 82 -14.86 1.90 -21.08
N GLY A 83 -15.71 1.05 -21.65
CA GLY A 83 -16.27 1.24 -22.99
C GLY A 83 -15.34 0.85 -24.14
N GLY A 84 -14.09 0.48 -23.87
CA GLY A 84 -13.13 -0.03 -24.85
C GLY A 84 -13.18 -1.55 -24.99
N ALA A 85 -12.42 -2.08 -25.95
CA ALA A 85 -12.34 -3.53 -26.23
C ALA A 85 -11.00 -4.18 -25.82
N THR A 86 -9.96 -3.39 -25.52
CA THR A 86 -8.64 -3.92 -25.20
C THR A 86 -8.63 -4.56 -23.82
N ALA A 87 -8.46 -5.87 -23.77
CA ALA A 87 -8.40 -6.63 -22.54
C ALA A 87 -7.14 -6.29 -21.72
N VAL A 88 -7.26 -6.36 -20.39
CA VAL A 88 -6.09 -6.35 -19.52
C VAL A 88 -5.30 -7.65 -19.62
N THR A 89 -4.01 -7.58 -19.37
CA THR A 89 -3.05 -8.69 -19.41
C THR A 89 -2.28 -8.83 -18.10
N LEU A 90 -1.59 -9.95 -17.90
CA LEU A 90 -0.74 -10.15 -16.71
C LEU A 90 0.45 -9.19 -16.64
N ALA A 91 0.86 -8.60 -17.77
CA ALA A 91 1.94 -7.62 -17.85
C ALA A 91 1.49 -6.19 -17.54
N ASP A 92 0.17 -5.96 -17.39
CA ASP A 92 -0.36 -4.63 -17.15
C ASP A 92 0.04 -4.10 -15.76
N GLN A 93 0.31 -2.81 -15.74
CA GLN A 93 0.68 -2.06 -14.54
C GLN A 93 -0.57 -1.71 -13.73
N TRP A 94 -0.47 -1.83 -12.41
CA TRP A 94 -1.55 -1.47 -11.49
C TRP A 94 -1.05 -0.48 -10.46
N HIS A 95 -1.79 0.60 -10.27
CA HIS A 95 -1.43 1.62 -9.30
C HIS A 95 -1.68 1.11 -7.88
N LEU A 96 -0.66 1.20 -7.02
CA LEU A 96 -0.71 0.62 -5.68
C LEU A 96 -1.29 1.58 -4.63
N GLY A 97 -1.32 2.89 -4.92
CA GLY A 97 -1.72 3.86 -3.91
C GLY A 97 -0.93 3.68 -2.61
N SER A 98 -1.62 3.76 -1.50
CA SER A 98 -1.00 3.69 -0.16
C SER A 98 -0.43 2.31 0.23
N ASN A 99 -0.61 1.25 -0.58
CA ASN A 99 0.13 0.00 -0.38
C ASN A 99 1.66 0.19 -0.55
N LEU A 100 2.09 1.30 -1.15
CA LEU A 100 3.50 1.69 -1.19
C LEU A 100 4.07 2.03 0.20
N LYS A 101 3.25 2.41 1.17
CA LYS A 101 3.70 2.75 2.52
C LYS A 101 4.46 1.63 3.21
N ALA A 102 4.00 0.39 3.05
CA ALA A 102 4.71 -0.78 3.55
C ALA A 102 6.12 -0.92 2.95
N GLN A 103 6.25 -0.57 1.68
CA GLN A 103 7.54 -0.62 0.97
C GLN A 103 8.46 0.53 1.40
N THR A 104 7.91 1.71 1.65
CA THR A 104 8.65 2.85 2.24
C THR A 104 9.16 2.50 3.63
N ALA A 105 8.35 1.86 4.46
CA ALA A 105 8.76 1.41 5.78
C ALA A 105 9.83 0.31 5.71
N ALA A 106 9.75 -0.58 4.71
CA ALA A 106 10.79 -1.58 4.44
C ALA A 106 12.13 -0.93 4.06
N LEU A 107 12.11 0.07 3.17
CA LEU A 107 13.32 0.82 2.82
C LEU A 107 13.89 1.57 4.04
N ALA A 108 13.04 2.13 4.89
CA ALA A 108 13.47 2.74 6.16
C ALA A 108 14.10 1.69 7.10
N ALA A 109 13.53 0.49 7.20
CA ALA A 109 14.09 -0.62 7.97
C ALA A 109 15.50 -1.00 7.48
N MET A 110 15.69 -1.10 6.16
CA MET A 110 16.99 -1.36 5.55
C MET A 110 17.99 -0.23 5.81
N THR A 111 17.52 1.02 5.85
CA THR A 111 18.36 2.18 6.19
C THR A 111 18.82 2.13 7.66
N VAL A 112 17.96 1.64 8.55
CA VAL A 112 18.30 1.38 9.97
C VAL A 112 19.25 0.20 10.09
N ASP A 113 19.03 -0.90 9.36
CA ASP A 113 19.95 -2.07 9.34
C ASP A 113 21.34 -1.68 8.84
N ALA A 114 21.43 -0.74 7.90
CA ALA A 114 22.71 -0.18 7.44
C ALA A 114 23.39 0.78 8.45
N GLY A 115 22.75 1.08 9.56
CA GLY A 115 23.27 1.99 10.59
C GLY A 115 23.33 3.47 10.19
N LEU A 116 22.65 3.85 9.10
CA LEU A 116 22.66 5.23 8.59
C LEU A 116 21.73 6.15 9.36
N ILE A 117 20.64 5.62 9.89
CA ILE A 117 19.70 6.29 10.80
C ILE A 117 19.20 5.27 11.82
N SER A 118 18.42 5.73 12.81
CA SER A 118 17.73 4.87 13.77
C SER A 118 16.22 5.15 13.75
N TRP A 119 15.44 4.25 14.32
CA TRP A 119 14.00 4.47 14.50
C TRP A 119 13.68 5.72 15.32
N THR A 120 14.61 6.10 16.20
CA THR A 120 14.52 7.29 17.06
C THR A 120 15.16 8.54 16.45
N THR A 121 15.71 8.47 15.25
CA THR A 121 16.19 9.66 14.53
C THR A 121 15.05 10.63 14.32
N THR A 122 15.24 11.89 14.75
CA THR A 122 14.19 12.90 14.73
C THR A 122 14.18 13.71 13.43
N ILE A 123 13.08 14.38 13.15
CA ILE A 123 12.99 15.34 12.04
C ILE A 123 14.06 16.42 12.21
N GLY A 124 14.18 17.00 13.40
CA GLY A 124 15.18 18.06 13.66
C GLY A 124 16.63 17.62 13.44
N ALA A 125 16.95 16.37 13.76
CA ALA A 125 18.29 15.81 13.49
C ALA A 125 18.52 15.57 12.00
N SER A 126 17.47 15.19 11.25
CA SER A 126 17.56 14.93 9.81
C SER A 126 17.58 16.20 8.95
N PHE A 127 17.01 17.30 9.46
CA PHE A 127 16.87 18.57 8.71
C PHE A 127 17.40 19.76 9.54
N PRO A 128 18.72 19.80 9.89
CA PRO A 128 19.31 20.84 10.75
C PRO A 128 19.19 22.24 10.14
N GLU A 129 19.10 22.37 8.82
CA GLU A 129 18.88 23.64 8.13
C GLU A 129 17.52 24.27 8.42
N LEU A 130 16.55 23.47 8.87
CA LEU A 130 15.21 23.96 9.27
C LEU A 130 15.15 24.39 10.74
N ALA A 131 16.27 24.38 11.47
CA ALA A 131 16.29 24.65 12.93
C ALA A 131 15.65 25.98 13.33
N ALA A 132 15.68 26.99 12.45
CA ALA A 132 15.07 28.30 12.70
C ALA A 132 13.55 28.33 12.45
N THR A 133 13.00 27.40 11.67
CA THR A 133 11.60 27.40 11.23
C THR A 133 10.80 26.20 11.74
N ILE A 134 11.48 25.11 12.11
CA ILE A 134 10.81 23.91 12.65
C ILE A 134 10.20 24.22 14.02
N ARG A 135 8.94 23.87 14.16
CA ARG A 135 8.23 23.97 15.46
C ARG A 135 8.82 23.04 16.51
N ALA A 136 8.81 23.47 17.76
CA ALA A 136 9.33 22.68 18.87
C ALA A 136 8.60 21.35 19.07
N ASP A 137 7.26 21.33 18.83
CA ASP A 137 6.42 20.14 18.96
C ASP A 137 6.58 19.13 17.79
N ILE A 138 7.21 19.55 16.68
CA ILE A 138 7.50 18.71 15.50
C ILE A 138 8.97 18.26 15.49
N ARG A 139 9.88 19.05 16.04
CA ARG A 139 11.33 18.79 15.99
C ARG A 139 11.72 17.39 16.45
N ASP A 140 11.08 16.90 17.51
CA ASP A 140 11.42 15.64 18.16
C ASP A 140 10.58 14.46 17.66
N VAL A 141 9.74 14.65 16.63
CA VAL A 141 9.02 13.57 15.96
C VAL A 141 10.03 12.65 15.29
N THR A 142 9.93 11.35 15.56
CA THR A 142 10.89 10.34 15.11
C THR A 142 10.48 9.68 13.80
N LEU A 143 11.42 9.00 13.14
CA LEU A 143 11.15 8.15 11.98
C LEU A 143 10.02 7.14 12.27
N GLU A 144 10.05 6.49 13.43
CA GLU A 144 9.01 5.56 13.87
C GLU A 144 7.66 6.24 14.01
N ASP A 145 7.59 7.42 14.61
CA ASP A 145 6.33 8.17 14.77
C ASP A 145 5.69 8.53 13.42
N LEU A 146 6.52 8.89 12.43
CA LEU A 146 6.08 9.21 11.08
C LEU A 146 5.46 8.00 10.39
N LEU A 147 6.17 6.86 10.40
CA LEU A 147 5.74 5.62 9.73
C LEU A 147 4.59 4.92 10.47
N ALA A 148 4.38 5.22 11.76
CA ALA A 148 3.26 4.75 12.56
C ALA A 148 2.03 5.67 12.51
N HIS A 149 2.05 6.77 11.75
CA HIS A 149 0.97 7.77 11.74
C HIS A 149 0.65 8.37 13.12
N ARG A 150 1.66 8.51 13.99
CA ARG A 150 1.48 9.09 15.34
C ARG A 150 2.36 10.34 15.57
N GLY A 151 2.96 10.87 14.51
CA GLY A 151 3.78 12.08 14.58
C GLY A 151 2.99 13.40 14.63
N GLY A 152 1.68 13.36 14.47
CA GLY A 152 0.82 14.55 14.44
C GLY A 152 0.93 15.38 13.16
N ILE A 153 1.63 14.92 12.14
CA ILE A 153 1.90 15.68 10.92
C ILE A 153 0.64 15.97 10.13
N ARG A 154 0.37 17.24 9.82
CA ARG A 154 -0.72 17.68 8.96
C ARG A 154 -0.64 17.05 7.57
N ASN A 155 -1.81 16.81 6.97
CA ASN A 155 -1.93 16.12 5.68
C ASN A 155 -2.67 16.96 4.60
N ASP A 156 -2.75 18.26 4.80
CA ASP A 156 -3.50 19.20 3.97
C ASP A 156 -2.61 20.34 3.42
N PRO A 157 -1.48 20.03 2.72
CA PRO A 157 -0.61 21.07 2.19
C PRO A 157 -1.30 21.87 1.09
N PRO A 158 -1.02 23.18 0.99
CA PRO A 158 -1.52 24.00 -0.11
C PRO A 158 -0.93 23.56 -1.45
N GLY A 159 -1.63 23.83 -2.54
CA GLY A 159 -1.20 23.46 -3.90
C GLY A 159 0.21 23.96 -4.27
N SER A 160 0.63 25.09 -3.69
CA SER A 160 1.98 25.65 -3.90
C SER A 160 3.14 24.72 -3.49
N VAL A 161 2.91 23.80 -2.54
CA VAL A 161 3.89 22.80 -2.13
C VAL A 161 4.27 21.89 -3.32
N TRP A 162 3.36 21.67 -4.24
CA TRP A 162 3.52 20.79 -5.40
C TRP A 162 4.04 21.49 -6.66
N SER A 163 4.43 22.77 -6.58
CA SER A 163 4.90 23.55 -7.74
C SER A 163 6.35 23.27 -8.16
N GLY A 164 7.12 22.53 -7.33
CA GLY A 164 8.51 22.17 -7.65
C GLY A 164 8.63 21.31 -8.90
N ALA A 165 9.69 21.53 -9.69
CA ALA A 165 9.91 20.87 -10.98
C ALA A 165 10.22 19.36 -10.85
N THR A 166 10.68 18.91 -9.68
CA THR A 166 11.05 17.50 -9.43
C THR A 166 10.32 16.96 -8.21
N ALA A 167 10.16 15.62 -8.13
CA ALA A 167 9.59 14.96 -6.97
C ALA A 167 10.36 15.31 -5.68
N LYS A 168 11.69 15.36 -5.75
CA LYS A 168 12.54 15.76 -4.61
C LYS A 168 12.25 17.18 -4.15
N ALA A 169 12.18 18.16 -5.08
CA ALA A 169 11.89 19.55 -4.74
C ALA A 169 10.51 19.71 -4.09
N GLN A 170 9.49 18.96 -4.56
CA GLN A 170 8.16 18.94 -3.95
C GLN A 170 8.17 18.31 -2.56
N ARG A 171 8.97 17.24 -2.34
CA ARG A 171 9.14 16.64 -0.99
C ARG A 171 9.82 17.61 -0.03
N GLU A 172 10.88 18.29 -0.46
CA GLU A 172 11.56 19.30 0.36
C GLU A 172 10.62 20.45 0.74
N ALA A 173 9.82 20.93 -0.22
CA ALA A 173 8.78 21.95 0.04
C ALA A 173 7.72 21.45 1.03
N LEU A 174 7.30 20.17 0.94
CA LEU A 174 6.39 19.57 1.89
C LEU A 174 7.01 19.45 3.29
N VAL A 175 8.26 19.02 3.39
CA VAL A 175 8.97 18.94 4.67
C VAL A 175 9.00 20.32 5.32
N ALA A 176 9.45 21.35 4.60
CA ALA A 176 9.50 22.72 5.11
C ALA A 176 8.12 23.23 5.57
N TRP A 177 7.08 22.99 4.76
CA TRP A 177 5.71 23.37 5.11
C TRP A 177 5.21 22.61 6.34
N ALA A 178 5.31 21.27 6.35
CA ALA A 178 4.74 20.45 7.41
C ALA A 178 5.40 20.69 8.77
N THR A 179 6.71 21.00 8.77
CA THR A 179 7.47 21.25 9.99
C THR A 179 7.27 22.65 10.57
N ALA A 180 6.81 23.60 9.76
CA ALA A 180 6.53 24.97 10.19
C ALA A 180 5.08 25.19 10.65
N ASN A 181 4.16 24.25 10.34
CA ASN A 181 2.74 24.38 10.66
C ASN A 181 2.35 23.57 11.91
N GLU A 182 1.24 23.96 12.54
CA GLU A 182 0.72 23.27 13.73
C GLU A 182 0.39 21.81 13.42
N PRO A 183 0.66 20.88 14.36
CA PRO A 183 0.27 19.50 14.21
C PRO A 183 -1.27 19.37 14.13
N ALA A 184 -1.72 18.37 13.38
CA ALA A 184 -3.15 18.06 13.25
C ALA A 184 -3.73 17.49 14.56
N VAL A 185 -2.92 16.74 15.29
CA VAL A 185 -3.23 16.13 16.59
C VAL A 185 -1.94 16.06 17.42
N PRO A 186 -2.02 15.91 18.76
CA PRO A 186 -0.85 15.70 19.60
C PRO A 186 -0.06 14.45 19.15
N ARG A 187 1.27 14.54 19.22
CA ARG A 187 2.18 13.40 19.02
C ARG A 187 1.75 12.22 19.91
N GLY A 188 1.83 11.01 19.38
CA GLY A 188 1.36 9.77 20.02
C GLY A 188 -0.08 9.39 19.67
N THR A 189 -0.87 10.32 19.13
CA THR A 189 -2.23 10.06 18.67
C THR A 189 -2.22 9.61 17.22
N TYR A 190 -2.98 8.55 16.89
CA TYR A 190 -3.13 8.10 15.51
C TYR A 190 -3.82 9.17 14.65
N SER A 191 -3.15 9.55 13.59
CA SER A 191 -3.70 10.42 12.54
C SER A 191 -3.03 10.09 11.21
N TYR A 192 -3.77 9.46 10.30
CA TYR A 192 -3.23 9.06 9.01
C TYR A 192 -2.66 10.27 8.24
N SER A 193 -1.39 10.18 7.84
CA SER A 193 -0.70 11.28 7.18
C SER A 193 0.20 10.81 6.04
N ASN A 194 -0.15 11.18 4.80
CA ASN A 194 0.74 11.03 3.65
C ASN A 194 2.00 11.87 3.83
N ALA A 195 1.85 13.09 4.38
CA ALA A 195 2.98 13.98 4.65
C ALA A 195 3.99 13.35 5.60
N GLY A 196 3.54 12.59 6.62
CA GLY A 196 4.43 11.84 7.50
C GLY A 196 5.31 10.84 6.74
N PHE A 197 4.73 10.09 5.81
CA PHE A 197 5.49 9.15 4.95
C PHE A 197 6.41 9.85 3.97
N VAL A 198 6.04 11.02 3.46
CA VAL A 198 6.93 11.83 2.60
C VAL A 198 8.13 12.34 3.38
N ILE A 199 7.95 12.81 4.63
CA ILE A 199 9.05 13.22 5.51
C ILE A 199 9.95 12.02 5.81
N ALA A 200 9.39 10.85 6.13
CA ALA A 200 10.18 9.63 6.35
C ALA A 200 10.99 9.26 5.09
N GLY A 201 10.39 9.34 3.89
CA GLY A 201 11.09 9.15 2.62
C GLY A 201 12.24 10.14 2.43
N ALA A 202 12.02 11.42 2.75
CA ALA A 202 13.05 12.45 2.68
C ALA A 202 14.18 12.23 3.72
N MET A 203 13.89 11.68 4.91
CA MET A 203 14.91 11.25 5.85
C MET A 203 15.79 10.13 5.29
N VAL A 204 15.18 9.15 4.61
CA VAL A 204 15.89 8.08 3.91
C VAL A 204 16.75 8.62 2.78
N GLU A 205 16.23 9.56 1.96
CA GLU A 205 17.01 10.24 0.90
C GLU A 205 18.29 10.87 1.45
N ARG A 206 18.19 11.57 2.56
CA ARG A 206 19.35 12.21 3.20
C ARG A 206 20.36 11.19 3.73
N ALA A 207 19.87 10.13 4.32
CA ALA A 207 20.73 9.09 4.90
C ALA A 207 21.58 8.38 3.83
N TRP A 208 20.99 8.08 2.66
CA TRP A 208 21.67 7.41 1.54
C TRP A 208 22.34 8.37 0.54
N GLY A 209 21.88 9.63 0.44
CA GLY A 209 22.39 10.61 -0.52
C GLY A 209 21.85 10.47 -1.94
N GLY A 210 20.68 9.82 -2.12
CA GLY A 210 20.03 9.61 -3.43
C GLY A 210 18.58 10.10 -3.48
N SER A 211 17.89 9.98 -4.62
CA SER A 211 16.45 10.21 -4.70
C SER A 211 15.69 9.02 -4.12
N TYR A 212 14.53 9.26 -3.50
CA TYR A 212 13.69 8.18 -2.96
C TYR A 212 13.33 7.14 -4.04
N GLU A 213 13.04 7.62 -5.24
CA GLU A 213 12.65 6.78 -6.37
C GLU A 213 13.77 5.82 -6.81
N ASP A 214 15.00 6.31 -6.84
CA ASP A 214 16.17 5.49 -7.19
C ASP A 214 16.51 4.54 -6.04
N LEU A 215 16.48 5.03 -4.81
CA LEU A 215 16.82 4.25 -3.63
C LEU A 215 15.88 3.05 -3.43
N ILE A 216 14.56 3.23 -3.53
CA ILE A 216 13.63 2.11 -3.37
C ILE A 216 13.78 1.08 -4.51
N ARG A 217 14.05 1.55 -5.74
CA ARG A 217 14.32 0.67 -6.87
C ARG A 217 15.62 -0.13 -6.66
N GLU A 218 16.71 0.55 -6.35
CA GLU A 218 18.03 -0.06 -6.22
C GLU A 218 18.15 -0.96 -5.00
N LYS A 219 17.68 -0.48 -3.83
CA LYS A 219 17.88 -1.16 -2.56
C LYS A 219 16.82 -2.23 -2.28
N PHE A 220 15.58 -2.02 -2.72
CA PHE A 220 14.48 -2.91 -2.35
C PHE A 220 13.82 -3.61 -3.54
N TRP A 221 13.30 -2.88 -4.55
CA TRP A 221 12.52 -3.51 -5.62
C TRP A 221 13.32 -4.48 -6.46
N THR A 222 14.46 -4.04 -7.00
CA THR A 222 15.31 -4.90 -7.84
C THR A 222 15.84 -6.11 -7.08
N PRO A 223 16.40 -5.98 -5.84
CA PRO A 223 16.81 -7.14 -5.06
C PRO A 223 15.67 -8.08 -4.66
N ALA A 224 14.46 -7.56 -4.45
CA ALA A 224 13.26 -8.38 -4.21
C ALA A 224 12.73 -9.09 -5.47
N GLY A 225 13.25 -8.74 -6.66
CA GLY A 225 12.82 -9.33 -7.94
C GLY A 225 11.71 -8.57 -8.66
N ALA A 226 11.35 -7.36 -8.22
CA ALA A 226 10.44 -6.49 -8.93
C ALA A 226 11.20 -5.69 -10.00
N MET A 227 10.97 -5.99 -11.27
CA MET A 227 11.83 -5.54 -12.37
C MET A 227 11.27 -4.37 -13.16
N SER A 228 9.95 -4.12 -13.10
CA SER A 228 9.27 -3.12 -13.91
C SER A 228 8.37 -2.13 -13.16
N PRO A 229 8.61 -1.82 -11.86
CA PRO A 229 7.86 -0.76 -11.19
C PRO A 229 8.06 0.60 -11.85
N GLY A 230 6.98 1.40 -11.88
CA GLY A 230 7.00 2.75 -12.40
C GLY A 230 6.38 3.76 -11.43
N TRP A 231 6.45 5.02 -11.82
CA TRP A 231 5.96 6.16 -11.06
C TRP A 231 4.94 6.96 -11.85
N GLY A 232 3.90 7.37 -11.18
CA GLY A 232 2.87 8.18 -11.80
C GLY A 232 1.65 7.37 -12.26
N PRO A 233 0.86 7.93 -13.18
CA PRO A 233 -0.24 7.19 -13.77
C PRO A 233 0.31 5.98 -14.54
N GLN A 234 -0.34 4.82 -14.41
CA GLN A 234 0.09 3.60 -15.10
C GLN A 234 -0.07 3.69 -16.63
N ALA A 235 -1.01 4.54 -17.10
CA ALA A 235 -1.15 4.89 -18.51
C ALA A 235 -0.88 6.38 -18.72
N ALA A 236 0.01 6.72 -19.64
CA ALA A 236 0.14 8.10 -20.09
C ALA A 236 -1.13 8.57 -20.80
N ALA A 237 -1.39 9.87 -20.82
CA ALA A 237 -2.53 10.42 -21.52
C ALA A 237 -2.47 10.05 -23.02
N GLY A 238 -3.58 9.49 -23.56
CA GLY A 238 -3.67 9.00 -24.92
C GLY A 238 -3.06 7.62 -25.17
N ALA A 239 -2.36 7.03 -24.19
CA ALA A 239 -1.80 5.68 -24.33
C ALA A 239 -2.87 4.59 -24.22
N THR A 240 -2.65 3.47 -24.92
CA THR A 240 -3.58 2.32 -24.95
C THR A 240 -2.92 1.02 -24.52
N ASP A 241 -1.63 1.09 -24.17
CA ASP A 241 -0.76 -0.06 -23.81
C ASP A 241 -0.85 -0.44 -22.34
N GLN A 242 -1.50 0.39 -21.50
CA GLN A 242 -1.70 0.17 -20.07
C GLN A 242 -3.15 0.50 -19.65
N PRO A 243 -3.63 -0.01 -18.49
CA PRO A 243 -4.94 0.32 -17.95
C PRO A 243 -5.08 1.81 -17.62
N VAL A 244 -6.10 2.46 -18.15
CA VAL A 244 -6.47 3.82 -17.77
C VAL A 244 -7.14 3.78 -16.40
N ALA A 245 -6.90 4.78 -15.57
CA ALA A 245 -7.59 4.98 -14.30
C ALA A 245 -9.03 5.46 -14.50
N HIS A 246 -9.94 5.18 -13.55
CA HIS A 246 -11.34 5.59 -13.63
C HIS A 246 -11.86 6.11 -12.29
N TRP A 247 -12.73 7.09 -12.35
CA TRP A 247 -13.56 7.52 -11.22
C TRP A 247 -15.02 7.24 -11.51
N ARG A 248 -15.84 7.14 -10.46
CA ARG A 248 -17.26 6.85 -10.61
C ARG A 248 -18.08 8.12 -10.80
N SER A 249 -19.00 8.11 -11.76
CA SER A 249 -20.00 9.16 -11.96
C SER A 249 -21.39 8.50 -12.10
N GLY A 250 -22.21 8.63 -11.09
CA GLY A 250 -23.48 7.92 -11.00
C GLY A 250 -23.27 6.39 -11.08
N ASN A 251 -23.84 5.75 -12.08
CA ASN A 251 -23.69 4.30 -12.33
C ASN A 251 -22.64 3.95 -13.38
N SER A 252 -21.83 4.91 -13.83
CA SER A 252 -20.84 4.73 -14.89
C SER A 252 -19.42 4.99 -14.40
N TRP A 253 -18.43 4.50 -15.14
CA TRP A 253 -17.03 4.75 -14.94
C TRP A 253 -16.51 5.73 -15.98
N VAL A 254 -15.84 6.79 -15.51
CA VAL A 254 -15.27 7.82 -16.37
C VAL A 254 -13.76 7.63 -16.40
N PRO A 255 -13.15 7.42 -17.57
CA PRO A 255 -11.70 7.36 -17.71
C PRO A 255 -11.04 8.67 -17.30
N CYS A 256 -9.94 8.58 -16.54
CA CYS A 256 -9.13 9.70 -16.10
C CYS A 256 -7.70 9.53 -16.60
N GLU A 257 -7.41 10.10 -17.75
CA GLU A 257 -6.11 9.99 -18.39
C GLU A 257 -5.06 10.85 -17.69
N GLY A 258 -3.94 10.26 -17.34
CA GLY A 258 -2.85 10.96 -16.65
C GLY A 258 -3.15 11.38 -15.22
N CYS A 259 -4.27 10.92 -14.64
CA CYS A 259 -4.62 11.24 -13.25
C CYS A 259 -3.75 10.48 -12.26
N ASP A 260 -3.10 11.23 -11.36
CA ASP A 260 -2.36 10.68 -10.24
C ASP A 260 -2.06 11.74 -9.17
N ASN A 261 -1.51 11.29 -8.06
CA ASN A 261 -0.97 12.11 -7.00
C ASN A 261 0.21 12.99 -7.48
N PRO A 262 0.47 14.14 -6.85
CA PRO A 262 1.66 14.93 -7.14
C PRO A 262 2.96 14.12 -7.00
N PRO A 263 4.00 14.40 -7.82
CA PRO A 263 5.28 13.69 -7.76
C PRO A 263 5.92 13.63 -6.37
N GLY A 264 5.80 14.67 -5.56
CA GLY A 264 6.31 14.70 -4.19
C GLY A 264 5.70 13.65 -3.25
N LEU A 265 4.53 13.08 -3.58
CA LEU A 265 3.89 12.01 -2.81
C LEU A 265 4.45 10.61 -3.11
N SER A 266 5.56 10.47 -3.85
CA SER A 266 6.14 9.16 -4.20
C SER A 266 6.27 8.23 -3.00
N ALA A 267 6.80 8.68 -1.88
CA ALA A 267 6.99 7.85 -0.69
C ALA A 267 5.68 7.45 0.03
N ALA A 268 4.55 8.05 -0.32
CA ALA A 268 3.26 7.78 0.31
C ALA A 268 2.30 6.95 -0.55
N GLY A 269 2.43 6.99 -1.92
CA GLY A 269 1.46 6.27 -2.72
C GLY A 269 1.38 6.70 -4.18
N ARG A 270 2.49 6.58 -4.95
CA ARG A 270 2.52 6.96 -6.37
C ARG A 270 3.12 5.89 -7.28
N ALA A 271 3.40 4.71 -6.77
CA ALA A 271 3.96 3.62 -7.57
C ALA A 271 2.88 2.80 -8.28
N HIS A 272 3.23 2.30 -9.46
CA HIS A 272 2.50 1.25 -10.15
C HIS A 272 3.46 0.11 -10.53
N MET A 273 2.95 -1.11 -10.63
CA MET A 273 3.72 -2.28 -11.08
C MET A 273 2.78 -3.43 -11.49
N PRO A 274 3.26 -4.42 -12.27
CA PRO A 274 2.54 -5.65 -12.50
C PRO A 274 2.30 -6.41 -11.20
N LEU A 275 1.25 -7.23 -11.15
CA LEU A 275 0.96 -8.06 -9.97
C LEU A 275 2.10 -9.02 -9.62
N ALA A 276 2.87 -9.49 -10.60
CA ALA A 276 4.04 -10.35 -10.38
C ALA A 276 5.15 -9.60 -9.60
N ASP A 277 5.42 -8.34 -9.95
CA ASP A 277 6.40 -7.52 -9.25
C ASP A 277 5.92 -7.17 -7.83
N TRP A 278 4.62 -6.84 -7.67
CA TRP A 278 4.07 -6.61 -6.32
C TRP A 278 4.12 -7.88 -5.47
N ALA A 279 3.86 -9.05 -6.07
CA ALA A 279 4.00 -10.34 -5.39
C ALA A 279 5.44 -10.61 -4.93
N ALA A 280 6.45 -10.27 -5.74
CA ALA A 280 7.86 -10.40 -5.36
C ALA A 280 8.19 -9.52 -4.13
N VAL A 281 7.72 -8.27 -4.12
CA VAL A 281 7.85 -7.37 -2.97
C VAL A 281 7.15 -7.93 -1.73
N ILE A 282 5.91 -8.44 -1.87
CA ILE A 282 5.16 -9.00 -0.74
C ILE A 282 5.81 -10.29 -0.22
N THR A 283 6.37 -11.11 -1.09
CA THR A 283 7.18 -12.29 -0.70
C THR A 283 8.31 -11.89 0.23
N GLU A 284 9.04 -10.82 -0.13
CA GLU A 284 10.15 -10.34 0.68
C GLU A 284 9.68 -9.77 2.03
N LEU A 285 8.53 -9.09 2.07
CA LEU A 285 7.92 -8.61 3.32
C LEU A 285 7.43 -9.76 4.22
N LEU A 286 6.89 -10.85 3.64
CA LEU A 286 6.55 -12.06 4.40
C LEU A 286 7.81 -12.71 4.99
N LYS A 287 8.89 -12.82 4.22
CA LYS A 287 10.19 -13.31 4.69
C LYS A 287 10.77 -12.42 5.79
N ALA A 288 10.65 -11.09 5.65
CA ALA A 288 11.14 -10.14 6.65
C ALA A 288 10.44 -10.35 8.00
N ASP A 289 9.11 -10.50 8.01
CA ASP A 289 8.36 -10.81 9.23
C ASP A 289 8.75 -12.18 9.82
N ALA A 290 8.98 -13.17 8.97
CA ALA A 290 9.43 -14.52 9.39
C ALA A 290 10.92 -14.55 9.85
N GLY A 291 11.68 -13.48 9.61
CA GLY A 291 13.11 -13.41 9.92
C GLY A 291 14.01 -14.18 8.94
N THR A 292 13.54 -14.44 7.74
CA THR A 292 14.25 -15.18 6.68
C THR A 292 14.57 -14.33 5.45
N SER A 293 14.31 -13.01 5.51
CA SER A 293 14.69 -12.05 4.47
C SER A 293 16.21 -11.93 4.35
N GLY A 294 16.69 -11.83 3.11
CA GLY A 294 18.08 -11.46 2.83
C GLY A 294 18.29 -9.94 2.76
N LEU A 295 17.23 -9.14 2.80
CA LEU A 295 17.27 -7.70 2.60
C LEU A 295 17.00 -6.91 3.87
N ILE A 296 16.17 -7.41 4.78
CA ILE A 296 15.71 -6.75 6.00
C ILE A 296 16.06 -7.61 7.20
N GLY A 297 16.75 -7.05 8.17
CA GLY A 297 17.10 -7.74 9.42
C GLY A 297 15.85 -8.22 10.18
N ALA A 298 15.92 -9.39 10.80
CA ALA A 298 14.77 -10.06 11.43
C ALA A 298 14.04 -9.19 12.46
N ALA A 299 14.79 -8.43 13.28
CA ALA A 299 14.20 -7.54 14.28
C ALA A 299 13.40 -6.40 13.63
N ASN A 300 13.94 -5.78 12.57
CA ASN A 300 13.30 -4.71 11.84
C ASN A 300 12.13 -5.23 11.01
N GLY A 301 12.25 -6.40 10.35
CA GLY A 301 11.14 -7.03 9.65
C GLY A 301 9.93 -7.28 10.56
N ARG A 302 10.16 -7.82 11.75
CA ARG A 302 9.12 -8.03 12.77
C ARG A 302 8.52 -6.72 13.26
N LYS A 303 9.33 -5.69 13.42
CA LYS A 303 8.90 -4.36 13.87
C LYS A 303 7.90 -3.73 12.90
N LEU A 304 8.06 -3.91 11.57
CA LEU A 304 7.13 -3.35 10.57
C LEU A 304 5.68 -3.76 10.79
N THR A 305 5.46 -4.98 11.27
CA THR A 305 4.14 -5.62 11.41
C THR A 305 3.66 -5.70 12.86
N THR A 306 4.38 -5.08 13.79
CA THR A 306 4.01 -4.99 15.20
C THR A 306 3.15 -3.73 15.41
N GLU A 307 2.29 -3.76 16.41
CA GLU A 307 1.45 -2.63 16.82
C GLU A 307 2.32 -1.48 17.38
N HIS A 308 2.12 -0.27 16.87
CA HIS A 308 2.77 0.96 17.31
C HIS A 308 1.81 2.00 17.86
N VAL A 309 0.56 2.00 17.38
CA VAL A 309 -0.49 2.92 17.83
C VAL A 309 -1.85 2.30 17.59
N GLY A 310 -2.77 2.44 18.55
CA GLY A 310 -4.15 2.00 18.39
C GLY A 310 -4.91 2.89 17.39
N MET A 311 -5.78 2.28 16.59
CA MET A 311 -6.64 2.96 15.62
C MET A 311 -8.09 2.99 16.09
N PRO A 312 -8.89 3.96 15.65
CA PRO A 312 -10.34 3.91 15.81
C PRO A 312 -10.90 2.59 15.22
N GLY A 313 -11.80 1.95 15.94
CA GLY A 313 -12.38 0.66 15.51
C GLY A 313 -11.63 -0.58 16.01
N GLY A 314 -10.60 -0.42 16.88
CA GLY A 314 -9.97 -1.49 17.63
C GLY A 314 -8.78 -2.18 16.96
N ASN A 315 -8.48 -1.88 15.69
CA ASN A 315 -7.22 -2.30 15.07
C ASN A 315 -6.06 -1.40 15.57
N ALA A 316 -4.84 -1.77 15.22
CA ALA A 316 -3.66 -0.94 15.43
C ALA A 316 -2.96 -0.63 14.10
N TYR A 317 -2.04 0.33 14.11
CA TYR A 317 -1.16 0.58 12.98
C TYR A 317 0.27 0.22 13.37
N GLY A 318 0.93 -0.52 12.48
CA GLY A 318 2.35 -0.82 12.53
C GLY A 318 3.16 0.24 11.79
N LEU A 319 4.19 -0.17 11.06
CA LEU A 319 4.94 0.71 10.17
C LEU A 319 4.55 0.39 8.72
N GLY A 320 3.56 1.12 8.20
CA GLY A 320 3.01 0.91 6.86
C GLY A 320 1.94 -0.20 6.75
N TRP A 321 1.47 -0.75 7.86
CA TRP A 321 0.46 -1.80 7.91
C TRP A 321 -0.60 -1.54 8.97
N VAL A 322 -1.85 -1.85 8.65
CA VAL A 322 -2.90 -2.04 9.65
C VAL A 322 -2.74 -3.42 10.28
N VAL A 323 -2.52 -3.47 11.58
CA VAL A 323 -2.43 -4.70 12.38
C VAL A 323 -3.85 -5.06 12.84
N VAL A 324 -4.31 -6.22 12.43
CA VAL A 324 -5.70 -6.65 12.63
C VAL A 324 -5.87 -7.23 14.03
N ALA A 325 -6.67 -6.58 14.86
CA ALA A 325 -6.92 -7.01 16.22
C ALA A 325 -7.52 -8.42 16.27
N GLY A 326 -6.92 -9.30 17.09
CA GLY A 326 -7.36 -10.69 17.26
C GLY A 326 -7.12 -11.60 16.05
N GLY A 327 -6.48 -11.10 15.00
CA GLY A 327 -6.24 -11.86 13.78
C GLY A 327 -7.50 -12.20 12.99
N ARG A 328 -7.47 -13.32 12.26
CA ARG A 328 -8.61 -13.83 11.47
C ARG A 328 -8.59 -15.37 11.46
N PRO A 329 -9.75 -16.04 11.45
CA PRO A 329 -9.80 -17.52 11.40
C PRO A 329 -9.01 -18.10 10.21
N TRP A 330 -9.08 -17.46 9.06
CA TRP A 330 -8.36 -17.88 7.84
C TRP A 330 -6.86 -17.58 7.90
N GLY A 331 -6.43 -16.60 8.71
CA GLY A 331 -5.05 -16.09 8.74
C GLY A 331 -4.30 -16.36 10.04
N GLY A 332 -4.97 -16.87 11.07
CA GLY A 332 -4.37 -17.02 12.40
C GLY A 332 -4.30 -15.69 13.18
N PRO A 333 -3.56 -15.64 14.30
CA PRO A 333 -3.55 -14.50 15.22
C PRO A 333 -2.83 -13.26 14.66
N ARG A 334 -1.94 -13.43 13.70
CA ARG A 334 -1.16 -12.31 13.12
C ARG A 334 -1.55 -12.09 11.66
N VAL A 335 -2.38 -11.10 11.45
CA VAL A 335 -2.84 -10.66 10.13
C VAL A 335 -2.62 -9.17 10.00
N VAL A 336 -2.08 -8.74 8.88
CA VAL A 336 -1.96 -7.33 8.54
C VAL A 336 -2.59 -7.05 7.18
N THR A 337 -3.01 -5.80 6.96
CA THR A 337 -3.61 -5.36 5.72
C THR A 337 -3.25 -3.91 5.43
N HIS A 338 -3.34 -3.53 4.18
CA HIS A 338 -3.38 -2.12 3.78
C HIS A 338 -4.21 -1.96 2.50
N GLU A 339 -4.98 -0.88 2.47
CA GLU A 339 -5.62 -0.41 1.24
C GLU A 339 -4.81 0.71 0.60
N GLY A 340 -4.92 0.84 -0.71
CA GLY A 340 -4.27 1.90 -1.44
C GLY A 340 -5.15 2.47 -2.54
N SER A 341 -5.25 3.79 -2.58
CA SER A 341 -5.91 4.50 -3.67
C SER A 341 -5.21 5.82 -3.96
N ASN A 342 -5.26 6.24 -5.22
CA ASN A 342 -4.98 7.59 -5.68
C ASN A 342 -6.26 8.29 -6.18
N THR A 343 -7.43 7.89 -5.62
CA THR A 343 -8.80 8.37 -5.93
C THR A 343 -9.40 7.86 -7.25
N VAL A 344 -8.59 7.28 -8.13
CA VAL A 344 -9.01 6.76 -9.46
C VAL A 344 -8.55 5.31 -9.72
N ASN A 345 -7.75 4.75 -8.83
CA ASN A 345 -7.37 3.33 -8.76
C ASN A 345 -7.53 2.85 -7.32
N HIS A 346 -7.69 1.53 -7.13
CA HIS A 346 -7.80 0.95 -5.80
C HIS A 346 -7.08 -0.40 -5.72
N SER A 347 -6.43 -0.64 -4.59
CA SER A 347 -5.69 -1.88 -4.30
C SER A 347 -5.86 -2.31 -2.85
N VAL A 348 -5.72 -3.58 -2.56
CA VAL A 348 -5.66 -4.11 -1.19
C VAL A 348 -4.68 -5.27 -1.10
N ALA A 349 -3.95 -5.34 0.00
CA ALA A 349 -3.16 -6.48 0.40
C ALA A 349 -3.63 -7.00 1.76
N TRP A 350 -3.83 -8.32 1.86
CA TRP A 350 -4.08 -9.03 3.11
C TRP A 350 -3.00 -10.08 3.32
N LEU A 351 -2.29 -10.01 4.42
CA LEU A 351 -1.19 -10.92 4.74
C LEU A 351 -1.51 -11.72 6.01
N SER A 352 -1.44 -13.03 5.92
CA SER A 352 -1.38 -13.93 7.07
C SER A 352 0.08 -14.18 7.43
N LEU A 353 0.59 -13.45 8.39
CA LEU A 353 1.96 -13.61 8.89
C LEU A 353 2.13 -14.94 9.65
N SER A 354 1.06 -15.42 10.28
CA SER A 354 1.07 -16.70 11.00
C SER A 354 1.15 -17.92 10.06
N ARG A 355 0.67 -17.78 8.81
CA ARG A 355 0.60 -18.89 7.85
C ARG A 355 1.49 -18.65 6.61
N GLY A 356 2.21 -17.53 6.56
CA GLY A 356 3.18 -17.23 5.51
C GLY A 356 2.57 -17.02 4.11
N PHE A 357 1.34 -16.47 4.00
CA PHE A 357 0.75 -16.18 2.72
C PHE A 357 0.07 -14.82 2.67
N ALA A 358 -0.15 -14.31 1.47
CA ALA A 358 -0.87 -13.08 1.19
C ALA A 358 -1.80 -13.23 -0.02
N VAL A 359 -2.82 -12.38 -0.06
CA VAL A 359 -3.64 -12.16 -1.24
C VAL A 359 -3.62 -10.67 -1.61
N LEU A 360 -3.52 -10.40 -2.90
CA LEU A 360 -3.47 -9.08 -3.49
C LEU A 360 -4.67 -8.90 -4.40
N ALA A 361 -5.30 -7.74 -4.36
CA ALA A 361 -6.37 -7.39 -5.27
C ALA A 361 -6.23 -5.95 -5.74
N VAL A 362 -6.49 -5.70 -7.02
CA VAL A 362 -6.36 -4.39 -7.67
C VAL A 362 -7.53 -4.14 -8.62
N THR A 363 -7.83 -2.86 -8.84
CA THR A 363 -8.73 -2.40 -9.91
C THR A 363 -8.26 -1.05 -10.44
N ASN A 364 -8.47 -0.80 -11.73
CA ASN A 364 -8.19 0.47 -12.38
C ASN A 364 -9.33 1.49 -12.19
N ALA A 365 -10.04 1.39 -11.09
CA ALA A 365 -11.17 2.25 -10.77
C ALA A 365 -11.23 2.54 -9.27
N ALA A 366 -11.77 3.69 -8.87
CA ALA A 366 -12.07 3.99 -7.47
C ALA A 366 -13.46 4.63 -7.30
N ASP A 367 -14.15 4.20 -6.25
CA ASP A 367 -15.40 4.77 -5.73
C ASP A 367 -15.27 4.83 -4.21
N LEU A 368 -14.49 5.79 -3.72
CA LEU A 368 -14.16 5.88 -2.29
C LEU A 368 -15.35 6.33 -1.45
N GLU A 369 -16.22 7.19 -2.00
CA GLU A 369 -17.39 7.69 -1.29
C GLU A 369 -18.48 6.61 -1.16
N GLY A 370 -18.76 5.89 -2.25
CA GLY A 370 -19.74 4.81 -2.28
C GLY A 370 -19.24 3.48 -1.71
N GLY A 371 -17.91 3.33 -1.54
CA GLY A 371 -17.27 2.12 -1.02
C GLY A 371 -17.44 0.89 -1.91
N LEU A 372 -17.84 1.05 -3.18
CA LEU A 372 -18.09 -0.08 -4.09
C LEU A 372 -16.79 -0.82 -4.41
N THR A 373 -15.72 -0.08 -4.68
CA THR A 373 -14.42 -0.69 -4.99
C THR A 373 -13.80 -1.38 -3.78
N SER A 374 -13.91 -0.82 -2.56
CA SER A 374 -13.47 -1.52 -1.34
C SER A 374 -14.20 -2.85 -1.17
N ARG A 375 -15.54 -2.85 -1.28
CA ARG A 375 -16.34 -4.10 -1.20
C ARG A 375 -15.96 -5.12 -2.27
N ALA A 376 -15.66 -4.66 -3.48
CA ALA A 376 -15.23 -5.55 -4.57
C ALA A 376 -13.87 -6.18 -4.31
N LEU A 377 -12.90 -5.40 -3.83
CA LEU A 377 -11.56 -5.88 -3.49
C LEU A 377 -11.62 -6.85 -2.31
N ASP A 378 -12.42 -6.57 -1.28
CA ASP A 378 -12.64 -7.48 -0.15
C ASP A 378 -13.33 -8.79 -0.59
N ALA A 379 -14.32 -8.71 -1.47
CA ALA A 379 -14.96 -9.89 -2.03
C ALA A 379 -13.98 -10.74 -2.85
N LEU A 380 -13.09 -10.11 -3.60
CA LEU A 380 -12.03 -10.81 -4.33
C LEU A 380 -11.04 -11.44 -3.35
N ALA A 381 -10.54 -10.68 -2.37
CA ALA A 381 -9.62 -11.19 -1.36
C ALA A 381 -10.18 -12.41 -0.63
N ALA A 382 -11.46 -12.37 -0.22
CA ALA A 382 -12.12 -13.51 0.43
C ALA A 382 -12.16 -14.76 -0.46
N ARG A 383 -12.41 -14.60 -1.78
CA ARG A 383 -12.39 -15.72 -2.74
C ARG A 383 -10.99 -16.27 -2.97
N LEU A 384 -9.97 -15.40 -3.05
CA LEU A 384 -8.57 -15.81 -3.20
C LEU A 384 -8.08 -16.57 -1.96
N ILE A 385 -8.44 -16.11 -0.75
CA ILE A 385 -8.16 -16.80 0.51
C ILE A 385 -8.79 -18.19 0.51
N ARG A 386 -10.09 -18.29 0.19
CA ARG A 386 -10.78 -19.57 0.11
C ARG A 386 -10.11 -20.50 -0.90
N TYR A 387 -9.82 -20.00 -2.09
CA TYR A 387 -9.18 -20.77 -3.14
C TYR A 387 -7.79 -21.28 -2.70
N HIS A 388 -6.98 -20.41 -2.05
CA HIS A 388 -5.70 -20.83 -1.48
C HIS A 388 -5.83 -21.96 -0.45
N GLN A 389 -6.88 -21.94 0.38
CA GLN A 389 -7.09 -22.92 1.44
C GLN A 389 -7.71 -24.23 0.97
N THR A 390 -8.52 -24.21 -0.08
CA THR A 390 -9.37 -25.37 -0.44
C THR A 390 -9.15 -25.86 -1.88
N GLY A 391 -8.46 -25.11 -2.72
CA GLY A 391 -8.34 -25.39 -4.15
C GLY A 391 -9.63 -25.10 -4.96
N ARG A 392 -10.65 -24.47 -4.32
CA ARG A 392 -11.98 -24.28 -4.93
C ARG A 392 -12.52 -22.87 -4.72
#